data_d3bb7e6dc3d8fc565deb6076a1e83330
#
_entry.id   d3bb7e6dc3d8fc565deb6076a1e83330
#
_cell.length_a   1.000
_cell.length_b   1.000
_cell.length_c   1.000
_cell.angle_alpha   90.00
_cell.angle_beta   90.00
_cell.angle_gamma   90.00
#
_symmetry.space_group_name_H-M   'P 1'
#
loop_
_entity.id
_entity.type
_entity.pdbx_description
1 polymer ?
#
loop_
_entity_poly.entity_id
_entity_poly.type
_entity_poly.pdbx_seq_one_letter_code
_entity_poly.pdbx_strand_id
1 'polypeptide(L)'
;MKTLNDYLAMSYRMEIVEDKDEGGFVVSYPELPGCITCGETIERAVENAADAKKAWLEAALEEGIEIHEPGSLEEYSGQSKIRMP
;
A
#
# COMPACT_ATOMS: atom_id res chain seq x y z
N MET A 1 -9.15 17.88 9.28
CA MET A 1 -8.94 16.45 9.45
C MET A 1 -9.26 15.71 8.16
N LYS A 2 -8.41 14.76 7.80
CA LYS A 2 -8.61 14.05 6.54
C LYS A 2 -9.64 12.96 6.68
N THR A 3 -10.41 12.75 5.63
CA THR A 3 -11.44 11.72 5.60
C THR A 3 -10.92 10.51 4.84
N LEU A 4 -11.70 9.44 4.86
CA LEU A 4 -11.35 8.25 4.10
C LEU A 4 -11.14 8.58 2.62
N ASN A 5 -12.01 9.39 2.06
CA ASN A 5 -11.89 9.76 0.65
C ASN A 5 -10.60 10.51 0.38
N ASP A 6 -10.16 11.33 1.32
CA ASP A 6 -8.91 12.04 1.15
C ASP A 6 -7.75 11.07 1.04
N TYR A 7 -7.73 10.05 1.90
CA TYR A 7 -6.65 9.07 1.86
C TYR A 7 -6.75 8.18 0.63
N LEU A 8 -7.96 7.82 0.23
CA LEU A 8 -8.12 6.98 -0.94
C LEU A 8 -7.67 7.67 -2.22
N ALA A 9 -7.71 8.99 -2.23
CA ALA A 9 -7.28 9.75 -3.39
C ALA A 9 -5.78 9.90 -3.47
N MET A 10 -5.06 9.56 -2.40
CA MET A 10 -3.62 9.66 -2.40
C MET A 10 -3.00 8.44 -3.05
N SER A 11 -1.83 8.65 -3.65
CA SER A 11 -1.13 7.57 -4.38
C SER A 11 -0.14 6.89 -3.45
N TYR A 12 -0.56 5.81 -2.82
CA TYR A 12 0.32 5.05 -1.96
C TYR A 12 1.15 4.08 -2.77
N ARG A 13 2.41 3.91 -2.37
CA ARG A 13 3.30 2.98 -3.04
C ARG A 13 2.87 1.55 -2.76
N MET A 14 2.94 0.74 -3.79
CA MET A 14 2.52 -0.65 -3.71
C MET A 14 3.69 -1.53 -4.12
N GLU A 15 3.93 -2.59 -3.35
CA GLU A 15 4.97 -3.55 -3.69
C GLU A 15 4.33 -4.87 -4.04
N ILE A 16 4.73 -5.45 -5.15
CA ILE A 16 4.19 -6.71 -5.62
C ILE A 16 5.33 -7.71 -5.73
N VAL A 17 5.17 -8.84 -5.07
CA VAL A 17 6.18 -9.89 -5.07
C VAL A 17 5.53 -11.20 -5.47
N GLU A 18 6.17 -11.91 -6.39
CA GLU A 18 5.67 -13.22 -6.79
C GLU A 18 5.98 -14.25 -5.70
N ASP A 19 4.97 -15.02 -5.34
CA ASP A 19 5.14 -16.06 -4.33
C ASP A 19 5.42 -17.38 -5.04
N LYS A 20 6.67 -17.76 -5.07
CA LYS A 20 7.06 -18.95 -5.81
C LYS A 20 6.77 -20.23 -5.09
N ASP A 21 6.56 -20.14 -3.79
CA ASP A 21 6.27 -21.36 -3.00
C ASP A 21 4.84 -21.79 -3.16
N GLU A 22 3.90 -20.84 -3.06
CA GLU A 22 2.50 -21.20 -3.11
C GLU A 22 1.83 -20.74 -4.39
N GLY A 23 2.55 -20.00 -5.20
CA GLY A 23 1.99 -19.44 -6.41
C GLY A 23 1.27 -18.14 -6.12
N GLY A 24 1.05 -17.35 -7.16
CA GLY A 24 0.35 -16.11 -7.01
C GLY A 24 1.27 -14.96 -6.67
N PHE A 25 0.67 -13.88 -6.20
CA PHE A 25 1.40 -12.63 -5.95
C PHE A 25 0.96 -12.04 -4.63
N VAL A 26 1.92 -11.44 -3.93
CA VAL A 26 1.65 -10.77 -2.67
C VAL A 26 1.82 -9.27 -2.91
N VAL A 27 0.85 -8.49 -2.43
CA VAL A 27 0.88 -7.04 -2.57
C VAL A 27 0.86 -6.42 -1.19
N SER A 28 1.72 -5.44 -0.98
CA SER A 28 1.73 -4.72 0.28
C SER A 28 1.88 -3.24 0.05
N TYR A 29 1.46 -2.47 1.03
CA TYR A 29 1.64 -1.01 1.03
C TYR A 29 2.61 -0.69 2.15
N PRO A 30 3.87 -0.40 1.83
CA PRO A 30 4.87 -0.17 2.88
C PRO A 30 4.51 0.92 3.86
N GLU A 31 3.78 1.92 3.41
CA GLU A 31 3.42 3.05 4.25
C GLU A 31 2.19 2.78 5.11
N LEU A 32 1.54 1.64 4.92
CA LEU A 32 0.38 1.24 5.72
C LEU A 32 0.72 -0.07 6.39
N PRO A 33 1.29 -0.03 7.60
CA PRO A 33 1.82 -1.23 8.24
C PRO A 33 0.77 -2.33 8.39
N GLY A 34 1.12 -3.52 7.93
CA GLY A 34 0.21 -4.65 8.01
C GLY A 34 -0.80 -4.73 6.89
N CYS A 35 -0.79 -3.78 5.96
CA CYS A 35 -1.73 -3.82 4.84
C CYS A 35 -1.14 -4.68 3.73
N ILE A 36 -1.40 -5.98 3.80
CA ILE A 36 -0.84 -6.97 2.90
C ILE A 36 -1.96 -7.86 2.41
N THR A 37 -1.92 -8.21 1.13
CA THR A 37 -2.89 -9.11 0.57
C THR A 37 -2.24 -9.94 -0.53
N CYS A 38 -3.00 -10.82 -1.15
CA CYS A 38 -2.46 -11.67 -2.21
C CYS A 38 -3.55 -11.98 -3.22
N GLY A 39 -3.13 -12.54 -4.35
CA GLY A 39 -4.05 -12.99 -5.38
C GLY A 39 -3.33 -13.93 -6.30
N GLU A 40 -4.09 -14.71 -7.07
CA GLU A 40 -3.52 -15.71 -7.95
C GLU A 40 -2.87 -15.10 -9.17
N THR A 41 -3.35 -13.94 -9.58
CA THR A 41 -2.77 -13.21 -10.69
C THR A 41 -2.45 -11.81 -10.22
N ILE A 42 -1.66 -11.10 -11.02
CA ILE A 42 -1.34 -9.72 -10.68
C ILE A 42 -2.62 -8.89 -10.62
N GLU A 43 -3.51 -9.08 -11.59
CA GLU A 43 -4.76 -8.34 -11.60
C GLU A 43 -5.59 -8.58 -10.36
N ARG A 44 -5.71 -9.84 -9.96
CA ARG A 44 -6.50 -10.17 -8.79
C ARG A 44 -5.82 -9.63 -7.54
N ALA A 45 -4.50 -9.74 -7.46
CA ALA A 45 -3.78 -9.25 -6.29
C ALA A 45 -3.95 -7.73 -6.15
N VAL A 46 -3.93 -7.00 -7.27
CA VAL A 46 -4.10 -5.55 -7.22
C VAL A 46 -5.53 -5.19 -6.82
N GLU A 47 -6.51 -5.93 -7.32
CA GLU A 47 -7.89 -5.70 -6.91
C GLU A 47 -8.08 -5.93 -5.42
N ASN A 48 -7.50 -7.03 -4.94
CA ASN A 48 -7.58 -7.32 -3.51
C ASN A 48 -6.85 -6.28 -2.69
N ALA A 49 -5.77 -5.74 -3.24
CA ALA A 49 -5.01 -4.70 -2.55
C ALA A 49 -5.82 -3.43 -2.39
N ALA A 50 -6.60 -3.07 -3.40
CA ALA A 50 -7.44 -1.89 -3.31
C ALA A 50 -8.47 -2.05 -2.19
N ASP A 51 -9.05 -3.24 -2.09
CA ASP A 51 -10.02 -3.53 -1.03
C ASP A 51 -9.34 -3.52 0.33
N ALA A 52 -8.16 -4.12 0.41
CA ALA A 52 -7.42 -4.17 1.67
C ALA A 52 -7.03 -2.77 2.14
N LYS A 53 -6.62 -1.93 1.21
CA LYS A 53 -6.25 -0.55 1.56
C LYS A 53 -7.43 0.19 2.13
N LYS A 54 -8.60 0.04 1.50
CA LYS A 54 -9.79 0.72 1.98
C LYS A 54 -10.16 0.25 3.38
N ALA A 55 -10.14 -1.06 3.59
CA ALA A 55 -10.49 -1.61 4.90
C ALA A 55 -9.48 -1.16 5.96
N TRP A 56 -8.21 -1.15 5.60
CA TRP A 56 -7.16 -0.73 6.53
C TRP A 56 -7.35 0.72 6.95
N LEU A 57 -7.63 1.58 5.95
CA LEU A 57 -7.82 3.01 6.24
C LEU A 57 -9.06 3.25 7.06
N GLU A 58 -10.14 2.52 6.78
CA GLU A 58 -11.36 2.66 7.55
C GLU A 58 -11.13 2.29 9.01
N ALA A 59 -10.43 1.19 9.23
CA ALA A 59 -10.17 0.74 10.58
C ALA A 59 -9.26 1.73 11.31
N ALA A 60 -8.25 2.23 10.61
CA ALA A 60 -7.32 3.18 11.23
C ALA A 60 -8.04 4.46 11.64
N LEU A 61 -8.93 4.95 10.79
CA LEU A 61 -9.68 6.16 11.11
C LEU A 61 -10.60 5.93 12.29
N GLU A 62 -11.23 4.76 12.33
CA GLU A 62 -12.13 4.44 13.43
C GLU A 62 -11.40 4.35 14.76
N GLU A 63 -10.21 3.79 14.74
CA GLU A 63 -9.45 3.56 15.96
C GLU A 63 -8.52 4.68 16.32
N GLY A 64 -8.46 5.71 15.48
CA GLY A 64 -7.59 6.83 15.77
C GLY A 64 -6.13 6.53 15.58
N ILE A 65 -5.81 5.53 14.76
CA ILE A 65 -4.43 5.18 14.47
C ILE A 65 -3.87 6.19 13.47
N GLU A 66 -2.63 6.58 13.70
CA GLU A 66 -1.97 7.51 12.81
C GLU A 66 -1.78 6.87 11.43
N ILE A 67 -2.12 7.61 10.38
CA ILE A 67 -2.00 7.15 9.02
C ILE A 67 -0.91 7.95 8.34
N HIS A 68 0.12 7.25 7.86
CA HIS A 68 1.20 7.91 7.15
C HIS A 68 0.73 8.26 5.74
N GLU A 69 1.13 9.44 5.29
CA GLU A 69 0.76 9.86 3.94
C GLU A 69 1.79 9.36 2.94
N PRO A 70 1.39 9.26 1.67
CA PRO A 70 2.33 8.83 0.65
C PRO A 70 3.52 9.76 0.60
N GLY A 71 4.68 9.19 0.37
CA GLY A 71 5.89 9.96 0.29
C GLY A 71 6.68 10.00 1.56
N SER A 72 6.10 9.56 2.68
CA SER A 72 6.83 9.58 3.93
C SER A 72 8.07 8.70 3.87
N LEU A 73 8.01 7.60 3.13
CA LEU A 73 9.18 6.77 2.91
C LEU A 73 9.96 7.21 1.69
N GLU A 74 9.30 7.84 0.77
CA GLU A 74 9.94 8.26 -0.46
C GLU A 74 10.86 9.42 -0.31
N GLU A 75 10.74 10.17 0.73
CA GLU A 75 11.65 11.24 0.96
C GLU A 75 13.05 10.74 1.06
N TYR A 76 13.22 9.57 1.59
CA TYR A 76 14.48 8.94 1.57
C TYR A 76 14.81 8.38 0.22
N SER A 77 13.88 7.71 -0.40
CA SER A 77 14.13 7.06 -1.67
C SER A 77 14.26 8.04 -2.78
N GLY A 78 13.70 9.20 -2.61
CA GLY A 78 13.85 10.23 -3.61
C GLY A 78 15.27 10.48 -3.96
N GLN A 79 16.12 10.43 -2.99
CA GLN A 79 17.51 10.61 -3.24
C GLN A 79 18.11 9.46 -3.95
N SER A 80 17.64 8.29 -3.67
CA SER A 80 18.12 7.15 -4.41
C SER A 80 17.75 7.21 -5.83
N LYS A 81 16.61 7.73 -6.14
CA LYS A 81 16.18 7.80 -7.51
C LYS A 81 17.02 8.75 -8.32
N ILE A 82 17.51 9.75 -7.68
CA ILE A 82 18.28 10.74 -8.40
C ILE A 82 19.46 10.14 -9.05
N ARG A 83 20.11 9.19 -8.44
CA ARG A 83 21.26 8.63 -9.04
C ARG A 83 20.94 7.57 -10.04
N MET A 84 19.70 7.27 -10.22
CA MET A 84 19.36 6.35 -11.26
C MET A 84 19.35 7.07 -12.54
N PRO A 85 20.18 6.73 -13.40
CA PRO A 85 20.21 7.41 -14.70
C PRO A 85 19.04 7.01 -15.53
#